data_870662b336a22e029cf7650f08cf5529
#
_entry.id   870662b336a22e029cf7650f08cf5529
#
_cell.length_a   1.000
_cell.length_b   1.000
_cell.length_c   1.000
_cell.angle_alpha   90.00
_cell.angle_beta   90.00
_cell.angle_gamma   90.00
#
_symmetry.space_group_name_H-M   'P 1'
#
loop_
_entity.id
_entity.type
_entity.pdbx_description
1 polymer ?
#
loop_
_entity_poly.entity_id
_entity_poly.type
_entity_poly.pdbx_seq_one_letter_code
_entity_poly.pdbx_strand_id
1 'polypeptide(L)'
;VYKRQMGDVAGGLQFTYISLDDSRIVKSQLLGDGSRTTENRGAIPYSVFLDPPLSRVGLTEAEAVKKGHAVKVARLPAAAVPKAKVLRQTNGLLKAIVDAETGQLLGAHLFCAESQELINLLKLAIDAGIPYTELRDAVYTHPTMSEALNDLFTAVN
;
A
#
# COMPACT_ATOMS: atom_id res chain seq x y z
N VAL A 1 -32.38 -20.56 3.27
CA VAL A 1 -32.35 -19.12 3.59
C VAL A 1 -30.96 -18.62 3.36
N TYR A 2 -30.77 -17.79 2.35
CA TYR A 2 -29.48 -17.13 2.11
C TYR A 2 -29.32 -15.97 3.10
N LYS A 3 -28.35 -16.07 4.01
CA LYS A 3 -27.96 -14.98 4.89
C LYS A 3 -26.81 -14.22 4.22
N ARG A 4 -26.95 -12.91 4.05
CA ARG A 4 -25.88 -12.03 3.58
C ARG A 4 -25.33 -11.28 4.79
N GLN A 5 -24.03 -11.41 5.02
CA GLN A 5 -23.31 -10.76 6.09
C GLN A 5 -22.25 -9.83 5.51
N MET A 6 -21.95 -8.75 6.19
CA MET A 6 -20.91 -7.80 5.83
C MET A 6 -20.20 -7.25 7.06
N GLY A 7 -19.01 -6.72 6.88
CA GLY A 7 -18.19 -6.24 7.98
C GLY A 7 -17.61 -7.36 8.82
N ASP A 8 -17.24 -7.06 10.05
CA ASP A 8 -16.49 -7.95 10.93
C ASP A 8 -17.15 -9.30 11.16
N VAL A 9 -18.47 -9.33 11.19
CA VAL A 9 -19.25 -10.57 11.40
C VAL A 9 -19.12 -11.55 10.22
N ALA A 10 -18.70 -11.08 9.05
CA ALA A 10 -18.45 -11.94 7.88
C ALA A 10 -17.15 -12.75 7.97
N GLY A 11 -16.31 -12.50 8.99
CA GLY A 11 -15.09 -13.27 9.28
C GLY A 11 -13.89 -12.90 8.39
N GLY A 12 -13.98 -11.81 7.62
CA GLY A 12 -12.88 -11.30 6.80
C GLY A 12 -11.91 -10.40 7.59
N LEU A 13 -11.23 -9.50 6.89
CA LEU A 13 -10.37 -8.49 7.50
C LEU A 13 -11.23 -7.49 8.29
N GLN A 14 -10.94 -7.35 9.58
CA GLN A 14 -11.71 -6.56 10.54
C GLN A 14 -11.23 -5.11 10.59
N PHE A 15 -11.48 -4.37 9.50
CA PHE A 15 -11.15 -2.95 9.39
C PHE A 15 -12.41 -2.14 9.02
N THR A 16 -12.54 -0.94 9.58
CA THR A 16 -13.66 -0.03 9.32
C THR A 16 -13.89 0.21 7.81
N TYR A 17 -12.82 0.42 7.06
CA TYR A 17 -12.91 0.65 5.61
C TYR A 17 -13.27 -0.62 4.82
N ILE A 18 -13.02 -1.82 5.36
CA ILE A 18 -13.51 -3.08 4.79
C ILE A 18 -15.02 -3.19 4.99
N SER A 19 -15.51 -2.89 6.19
CA SER A 19 -16.96 -2.84 6.46
C SER A 19 -17.68 -1.83 5.55
N LEU A 20 -17.07 -0.67 5.31
CA LEU A 20 -17.59 0.32 4.38
C LEU A 20 -17.61 -0.21 2.94
N ASP A 21 -16.54 -0.89 2.52
CA ASP A 21 -16.48 -1.47 1.17
C ASP A 21 -17.46 -2.62 1.00
N ASP A 22 -17.63 -3.47 2.01
CA ASP A 22 -18.66 -4.52 2.03
C ASP A 22 -20.06 -3.92 1.84
N SER A 23 -20.36 -2.78 2.45
CA SER A 23 -21.62 -2.08 2.25
C SER A 23 -21.81 -1.62 0.79
N ARG A 24 -20.74 -1.18 0.14
CA ARG A 24 -20.75 -0.82 -1.31
C ARG A 24 -21.00 -2.03 -2.19
N ILE A 25 -20.39 -3.17 -1.86
CA ILE A 25 -20.61 -4.43 -2.58
C ILE A 25 -22.07 -4.86 -2.41
N VAL A 26 -22.61 -4.90 -1.21
CA VAL A 26 -24.00 -5.27 -0.95
C VAL A 26 -24.94 -4.31 -1.67
N LYS A 27 -24.69 -3.00 -1.65
CA LYS A 27 -25.48 -2.01 -2.38
C LYS A 27 -25.46 -2.26 -3.89
N SER A 28 -24.28 -2.52 -4.48
CA SER A 28 -24.13 -2.85 -5.90
C SER A 28 -24.95 -4.10 -6.26
N GLN A 29 -24.92 -5.13 -5.43
CA GLN A 29 -25.64 -6.39 -5.66
C GLN A 29 -27.16 -6.27 -5.51
N LEU A 30 -27.65 -5.40 -4.63
CA LEU A 30 -29.09 -5.28 -4.34
C LEU A 30 -29.80 -4.20 -5.17
N LEU A 31 -29.10 -3.10 -5.43
CA LEU A 31 -29.67 -1.86 -5.99
C LEU A 31 -28.95 -1.38 -7.26
N GLY A 32 -27.85 -1.99 -7.61
CA GLY A 32 -27.01 -1.62 -8.75
C GLY A 32 -26.89 -2.73 -9.78
N ASP A 33 -25.81 -2.72 -10.52
CA ASP A 33 -25.48 -3.65 -11.61
C ASP A 33 -24.81 -4.96 -11.17
N GLY A 34 -24.52 -5.10 -9.88
CA GLY A 34 -23.81 -6.24 -9.32
C GLY A 34 -22.33 -6.34 -9.68
N SER A 35 -21.74 -5.32 -10.30
CA SER A 35 -20.36 -5.35 -10.80
C SER A 35 -19.31 -5.37 -9.70
N ARG A 36 -19.62 -4.79 -8.50
CA ARG A 36 -18.68 -4.75 -7.39
C ARG A 36 -18.74 -6.02 -6.57
N THR A 37 -17.55 -6.64 -6.35
CA THR A 37 -17.39 -7.89 -5.60
C THR A 37 -16.18 -7.80 -4.68
N THR A 38 -16.01 -8.78 -3.79
CA THR A 38 -14.79 -8.90 -2.96
C THR A 38 -13.54 -9.17 -3.79
N GLU A 39 -13.68 -9.75 -4.97
CA GLU A 39 -12.56 -10.13 -5.86
C GLU A 39 -11.97 -8.90 -6.56
N ASN A 40 -12.81 -7.90 -6.88
CA ASN A 40 -12.35 -6.67 -7.53
C ASN A 40 -12.09 -5.51 -6.56
N ARG A 41 -11.93 -5.81 -5.27
CA ARG A 41 -11.65 -4.84 -4.21
C ARG A 41 -10.29 -4.17 -4.35
N GLY A 42 -9.32 -4.84 -5.00
CA GLY A 42 -7.95 -4.39 -5.11
C GLY A 42 -7.10 -4.70 -3.87
N ALA A 43 -5.89 -4.16 -3.83
CA ALA A 43 -4.97 -4.31 -2.71
C ALA A 43 -5.51 -3.61 -1.46
N ILE A 44 -5.38 -4.25 -0.31
CA ILE A 44 -5.87 -3.72 0.97
C ILE A 44 -4.67 -3.22 1.77
N PRO A 45 -4.54 -1.89 1.95
CA PRO A 45 -3.54 -1.33 2.85
C PRO A 45 -4.01 -1.45 4.29
N TYR A 46 -3.08 -1.53 5.24
CA TYR A 46 -3.40 -1.33 6.65
C TYR A 46 -2.25 -0.68 7.40
N SER A 47 -2.59 -0.06 8.53
CA SER A 47 -1.65 0.64 9.40
C SER A 47 -1.82 0.19 10.84
N VAL A 48 -0.69 0.03 11.53
CA VAL A 48 -0.62 -0.11 12.98
C VAL A 48 -0.07 1.20 13.52
N PHE A 49 -0.85 1.87 14.37
CA PHE A 49 -0.54 3.20 14.89
C PHE A 49 0.42 3.15 16.08
N LEU A 50 1.64 2.71 15.77
CA LEU A 50 2.81 2.81 16.65
C LEU A 50 3.41 4.22 16.53
N ASP A 51 4.53 4.47 17.19
CA ASP A 51 5.34 5.68 17.03
C ASP A 51 6.78 5.29 16.60
N PRO A 52 7.14 5.52 15.32
CA PRO A 52 6.30 5.94 14.20
C PRO A 52 5.31 4.86 13.74
N PRO A 53 4.26 5.20 12.97
CA PRO A 53 3.30 4.22 12.49
C PRO A 53 3.92 3.25 11.47
N LEU A 54 3.43 2.00 11.51
CA LEU A 54 3.78 0.94 10.56
C LEU A 54 2.62 0.71 9.58
N SER A 55 2.85 0.94 8.31
CA SER A 55 1.85 0.74 7.26
C SER A 55 2.34 -0.23 6.20
N ARG A 56 1.42 -1.03 5.65
CA ARG A 56 1.77 -1.95 4.57
C ARG A 56 0.63 -2.12 3.57
N VAL A 57 1.01 -2.53 2.35
CA VAL A 57 0.10 -2.96 1.28
C VAL A 57 0.79 -4.01 0.41
N GLY A 58 0.01 -4.90 -0.16
CA GLY A 58 0.51 -5.93 -1.08
C GLY A 58 1.36 -7.02 -0.42
N LEU A 59 2.27 -7.60 -1.18
CA LEU A 59 3.04 -8.76 -0.80
C LEU A 59 4.28 -8.40 0.03
N THR A 60 4.66 -9.28 0.94
CA THR A 60 6.02 -9.33 1.48
C THR A 60 6.99 -9.90 0.45
N GLU A 61 8.28 -9.68 0.65
CA GLU A 61 9.34 -10.28 -0.19
C GLU A 61 9.22 -11.81 -0.26
N ALA A 62 8.99 -12.45 0.89
CA ALA A 62 8.83 -13.92 0.96
C ALA A 62 7.56 -14.42 0.25
N GLU A 63 6.44 -13.68 0.37
CA GLU A 63 5.20 -14.01 -0.33
C GLU A 63 5.34 -13.82 -1.85
N ALA A 64 6.02 -12.78 -2.31
CA ALA A 64 6.27 -12.54 -3.72
C ALA A 64 7.12 -13.66 -4.33
N VAL A 65 8.23 -14.05 -3.68
CA VAL A 65 9.07 -15.16 -4.11
C VAL A 65 8.28 -16.49 -4.12
N LYS A 66 7.49 -16.75 -3.07
CA LYS A 66 6.64 -17.96 -3.00
C LYS A 66 5.60 -18.01 -4.13
N LYS A 67 5.15 -16.87 -4.62
CA LYS A 67 4.23 -16.77 -5.78
C LYS A 67 4.95 -16.87 -7.13
N GLY A 68 6.27 -17.02 -7.16
CA GLY A 68 7.06 -17.19 -8.37
C GLY A 68 7.54 -15.89 -9.01
N HIS A 69 7.39 -14.74 -8.34
CA HIS A 69 7.93 -13.48 -8.85
C HIS A 69 9.45 -13.42 -8.70
N ALA A 70 10.14 -12.95 -9.73
CA ALA A 70 11.50 -12.44 -9.61
C ALA A 70 11.40 -11.05 -8.97
N VAL A 71 12.03 -10.85 -7.81
CA VAL A 71 11.84 -9.62 -7.03
C VAL A 71 13.09 -8.76 -6.97
N LYS A 72 12.89 -7.45 -7.05
CA LYS A 72 13.83 -6.42 -6.63
C LYS A 72 13.30 -5.72 -5.40
N VAL A 73 14.20 -5.36 -4.48
CA VAL A 73 13.82 -4.77 -3.20
C VAL A 73 14.54 -3.46 -2.99
N ALA A 74 13.77 -2.40 -2.84
CA ALA A 74 14.28 -1.10 -2.44
C ALA A 74 14.13 -0.89 -0.94
N ARG A 75 15.10 -0.21 -0.33
CA ARG A 75 15.09 0.18 1.08
C ARG A 75 15.62 1.59 1.22
N LEU A 76 14.91 2.42 2.00
CA LEU A 76 15.32 3.79 2.30
C LEU A 76 15.15 4.04 3.80
N PRO A 77 16.22 4.34 4.55
CA PRO A 77 16.09 4.78 5.94
C PRO A 77 15.25 6.06 6.05
N ALA A 78 14.34 6.16 7.01
CA ALA A 78 13.55 7.37 7.23
C ALA A 78 14.43 8.61 7.49
N ALA A 79 15.61 8.43 8.05
CA ALA A 79 16.59 9.50 8.25
C ALA A 79 17.11 10.14 6.94
N ALA A 80 16.95 9.49 5.79
CA ALA A 80 17.30 10.07 4.49
C ALA A 80 16.25 11.08 4.02
N VAL A 81 15.00 10.97 4.47
CA VAL A 81 13.86 11.75 4.00
C VAL A 81 13.90 13.17 4.56
N PRO A 82 13.89 14.25 3.71
CA PRO A 82 13.93 15.64 4.17
C PRO A 82 12.81 15.98 5.15
N LYS A 83 11.57 15.59 4.86
CA LYS A 83 10.41 15.84 5.72
C LYS A 83 10.55 15.18 7.10
N ALA A 84 11.08 13.96 7.18
CA ALA A 84 11.33 13.28 8.45
C ALA A 84 12.31 14.06 9.33
N LYS A 85 13.32 14.69 8.72
CA LYS A 85 14.28 15.58 9.42
C LYS A 85 13.57 16.84 9.94
N VAL A 86 12.73 17.46 9.14
CA VAL A 86 11.92 18.64 9.55
C VAL A 86 11.03 18.29 10.74
N LEU A 87 10.39 17.12 10.72
CA LEU A 87 9.53 16.63 11.80
C LEU A 87 10.34 16.14 13.03
N ARG A 88 11.64 15.95 12.90
CA ARG A 88 12.51 15.27 13.90
C ARG A 88 12.07 13.84 14.21
N GLN A 89 11.49 13.18 13.20
CA GLN A 89 11.00 11.79 13.27
C GLN A 89 11.75 10.94 12.24
N THR A 90 13.04 10.74 12.49
CA THR A 90 13.97 10.09 11.55
C THR A 90 14.10 8.59 11.75
N ASN A 91 13.40 8.02 12.75
CA ASN A 91 13.41 6.59 13.00
C ASN A 91 12.57 5.85 11.96
N GLY A 92 13.10 4.71 11.50
CA GLY A 92 12.33 3.79 10.66
C GLY A 92 12.95 3.51 9.30
N LEU A 93 12.15 2.81 8.48
CA LEU A 93 12.56 2.27 7.19
C LEU A 93 11.37 2.26 6.24
N LEU A 94 11.59 2.66 5.00
CA LEU A 94 10.70 2.45 3.89
C LEU A 94 11.23 1.28 3.05
N LYS A 95 10.36 0.31 2.73
CA LYS A 95 10.70 -0.84 1.90
C LYS A 95 9.66 -1.02 0.80
N ALA A 96 10.12 -1.22 -0.43
CA ALA A 96 9.28 -1.58 -1.58
C ALA A 96 9.75 -2.90 -2.20
N ILE A 97 8.80 -3.70 -2.67
CA ILE A 97 9.02 -4.95 -3.38
C ILE A 97 8.49 -4.77 -4.79
N VAL A 98 9.36 -4.92 -5.78
CA VAL A 98 9.10 -4.69 -7.19
C VAL A 98 9.29 -5.98 -7.96
N ASP A 99 8.42 -6.25 -8.90
CA ASP A 99 8.61 -7.33 -9.88
C ASP A 99 9.75 -6.98 -10.84
N ALA A 100 10.76 -7.84 -10.91
CA ALA A 100 11.97 -7.56 -11.70
C ALA A 100 11.73 -7.58 -13.21
N GLU A 101 10.70 -8.28 -13.67
CA GLU A 101 10.38 -8.45 -15.09
C GLU A 101 9.46 -7.34 -15.60
N THR A 102 8.42 -7.02 -14.81
CA THR A 102 7.40 -6.05 -15.22
C THR A 102 7.63 -4.63 -14.70
N GLY A 103 8.47 -4.49 -13.67
CA GLY A 103 8.65 -3.22 -12.96
C GLY A 103 7.45 -2.81 -12.10
N GLN A 104 6.45 -3.67 -11.94
CA GLN A 104 5.27 -3.35 -11.14
C GLN A 104 5.56 -3.45 -9.65
N LEU A 105 4.92 -2.59 -8.87
CA LEU A 105 4.98 -2.64 -7.42
C LEU A 105 4.15 -3.82 -6.92
N LEU A 106 4.78 -4.79 -6.26
CA LEU A 106 4.14 -5.96 -5.65
C LEU A 106 3.71 -5.72 -4.20
N GLY A 107 4.45 -4.86 -3.49
CA GLY A 107 4.15 -4.55 -2.11
C GLY A 107 5.04 -3.45 -1.53
N ALA A 108 4.58 -2.87 -0.43
CA ALA A 108 5.30 -1.84 0.31
C ALA A 108 5.08 -1.97 1.82
N HIS A 109 6.11 -1.68 2.59
CA HIS A 109 6.13 -1.70 4.04
C HIS A 109 6.85 -0.45 4.52
N LEU A 110 6.12 0.40 5.22
CA LEU A 110 6.58 1.72 5.64
C LEU A 110 6.50 1.83 7.15
N PHE A 111 7.65 1.90 7.80
CA PHE A 111 7.76 2.20 9.22
C PHE A 111 8.38 3.60 9.34
N CYS A 112 7.57 4.64 9.32
CA CYS A 112 8.04 6.03 9.33
C CYS A 112 6.89 7.01 9.62
N ALA A 113 7.24 8.27 9.89
CA ALA A 113 6.26 9.34 10.01
C ALA A 113 5.31 9.38 8.81
N GLU A 114 4.04 9.65 9.05
CA GLU A 114 2.97 9.79 8.04
C GLU A 114 2.81 8.55 7.11
N SER A 115 3.30 7.38 7.52
CA SER A 115 3.24 6.16 6.69
C SER A 115 1.79 5.77 6.34
N GLN A 116 0.82 6.05 7.21
CA GLN A 116 -0.60 5.77 7.00
C GLN A 116 -1.22 6.59 5.86
N GLU A 117 -0.63 7.75 5.54
CA GLU A 117 -1.04 8.55 4.37
C GLU A 117 -0.30 8.09 3.12
N LEU A 118 1.02 7.92 3.23
CA LEU A 118 1.88 7.54 2.11
C LEU A 118 1.50 6.17 1.53
N ILE A 119 1.08 5.22 2.35
CA ILE A 119 0.72 3.87 1.90
C ILE A 119 -0.45 3.86 0.92
N ASN A 120 -1.34 4.87 0.97
CA ASN A 120 -2.48 4.99 0.07
C ASN A 120 -2.04 5.31 -1.37
N LEU A 121 -0.97 6.07 -1.56
CA LEU A 121 -0.39 6.32 -2.90
C LEU A 121 0.14 5.01 -3.50
N LEU A 122 0.85 4.21 -2.70
CA LEU A 122 1.40 2.92 -3.13
C LEU A 122 0.29 1.91 -3.41
N LYS A 123 -0.79 1.93 -2.62
CA LYS A 123 -1.99 1.13 -2.90
C LYS A 123 -2.61 1.48 -4.26
N LEU A 124 -2.77 2.78 -4.55
CA LEU A 124 -3.29 3.23 -5.85
C LEU A 124 -2.38 2.82 -7.00
N ALA A 125 -1.06 2.90 -6.81
CA ALA A 125 -0.09 2.48 -7.81
C ALA A 125 -0.19 0.97 -8.11
N ILE A 126 -0.33 0.14 -7.07
CA ILE A 126 -0.52 -1.31 -7.23
C ILE A 126 -1.81 -1.60 -8.00
N ASP A 127 -2.93 -1.01 -7.61
CA ASP A 127 -4.23 -1.27 -8.23
C ASP A 127 -4.31 -0.80 -9.69
N ALA A 128 -3.62 0.29 -10.00
CA ALA A 128 -3.57 0.85 -11.35
C ALA A 128 -2.46 0.24 -12.22
N GLY A 129 -1.65 -0.68 -11.68
CA GLY A 129 -0.53 -1.29 -12.40
C GLY A 129 0.55 -0.30 -12.79
N ILE A 130 0.74 0.78 -12.01
CA ILE A 130 1.75 1.81 -12.27
C ILE A 130 3.14 1.23 -11.98
N PRO A 131 4.09 1.27 -12.94
CA PRO A 131 5.43 0.77 -12.71
C PRO A 131 6.18 1.69 -11.73
N TYR A 132 7.15 1.11 -11.01
CA TYR A 132 7.93 1.86 -10.01
C TYR A 132 8.69 3.05 -10.61
N THR A 133 9.04 2.99 -11.89
CA THR A 133 9.74 4.08 -12.61
C THR A 133 8.90 5.35 -12.66
N GLU A 134 7.59 5.24 -12.83
CA GLU A 134 6.68 6.39 -12.79
C GLU A 134 6.67 7.06 -11.41
N LEU A 135 6.70 6.25 -10.34
CA LEU A 135 6.78 6.77 -8.98
C LEU A 135 8.15 7.38 -8.68
N ARG A 136 9.23 6.79 -9.25
CA ARG A 136 10.58 7.32 -9.13
C ARG A 136 10.73 8.69 -9.76
N ASP A 137 10.15 8.87 -10.95
CA ASP A 137 10.37 10.05 -11.80
C ASP A 137 9.24 11.11 -11.64
N ALA A 138 8.23 10.82 -10.80
CA ALA A 138 7.14 11.75 -10.52
C ALA A 138 7.62 13.01 -9.78
N VAL A 139 6.89 14.12 -10.01
CA VAL A 139 7.13 15.38 -9.31
C VAL A 139 6.27 15.42 -8.05
N TYR A 140 6.90 15.47 -6.89
CA TYR A 140 6.25 15.59 -5.58
C TYR A 140 6.46 16.99 -5.00
N THR A 141 5.53 17.44 -4.16
CA THR A 141 5.71 18.68 -3.40
C THR A 141 6.80 18.52 -2.34
N HIS A 142 7.55 19.59 -2.08
CA HIS A 142 8.64 19.60 -1.09
C HIS A 142 8.35 20.62 0.04
N PRO A 143 8.62 20.31 1.34
CA PRO A 143 9.04 19.00 1.86
C PRO A 143 7.84 18.13 2.26
N THR A 144 7.76 16.92 1.76
CA THR A 144 6.72 15.93 2.09
C THR A 144 7.31 14.54 2.34
N MET A 145 6.53 13.64 2.96
CA MET A 145 6.93 12.23 3.02
C MET A 145 6.77 11.55 1.66
N SER A 146 5.89 12.07 0.79
CA SER A 146 5.64 11.49 -0.53
C SER A 146 6.84 11.61 -1.48
N GLU A 147 7.66 12.68 -1.38
CA GLU A 147 8.87 12.82 -2.18
C GLU A 147 9.92 11.74 -1.92
N ALA A 148 9.84 11.06 -0.76
CA ALA A 148 10.69 9.92 -0.46
C ALA A 148 10.56 8.78 -1.47
N LEU A 149 9.47 8.74 -2.25
CA LEU A 149 9.29 7.73 -3.30
C LEU A 149 10.30 7.87 -4.44
N ASN A 150 10.76 9.09 -4.75
CA ASN A 150 11.85 9.28 -5.72
C ASN A 150 13.12 8.54 -5.27
N ASP A 151 13.56 8.78 -4.03
CA ASP A 151 14.77 8.17 -3.47
C ASP A 151 14.60 6.66 -3.23
N LEU A 152 13.43 6.25 -2.71
CA LEU A 152 13.13 4.84 -2.46
C LEU A 152 13.23 4.04 -3.75
N PHE A 153 12.59 4.51 -4.82
CA PHE A 153 12.59 3.76 -6.09
C PHE A 153 13.87 3.93 -6.90
N THR A 154 14.70 4.94 -6.63
CA THR A 154 16.07 5.03 -7.17
C THR A 154 16.96 3.93 -6.56
N ALA A 155 16.66 3.46 -5.35
CA ALA A 155 17.38 2.37 -4.68
C ALA A 155 16.92 0.95 -5.09
N VAL A 156 16.11 0.80 -6.13
CA VAL A 156 15.71 -0.52 -6.67
C VAL A 156 16.91 -1.16 -7.39
N ASN A 157 17.40 -2.28 -6.84
CA ASN A 157 18.54 -3.05 -7.33
C ASN A 157 18.11 -4.47 -7.73
#